data_33082c91015a4557da4aa852be0d9e3a
#
_entry.id   33082c91015a4557da4aa852be0d9e3a
#
_cell.length_a   1.000
_cell.length_b   1.000
_cell.length_c   1.000
_cell.angle_alpha   90.00
_cell.angle_beta   90.00
_cell.angle_gamma   90.00
#
_symmetry.space_group_name_H-M   'P 1'
#
loop_
_entity.id
_entity.type
_entity.pdbx_description
1 polymer ?
#
loop_
_entity_poly.entity_id
_entity_poly.type
_entity_poly.pdbx_seq_one_letter_code
_entity_poly.pdbx_strand_id
1 'polypeptide(L)'
;LGLINTEGNLEVLGLDPRKDRHKLLKEVCYITDVAVLPKWMTVNQVLQYVDGVHPSFNLEKCLTILSRTNIKRSSKVRVLSRGMMVQLHLSIVMAIDAKLLVLDEPTLGLDLVYRKEFYSQLIEDYYDGDKTILISTHQVEEIEGVLSDAVFMNQGRVVLHDSIESINKKFLELRPNQDFIEKAKSLRPIHQRLELGREVLLFEDTEIDKLSNLGEVRPPFIADLFMAIMDKTKKEIEA
;
A
#
# COMPACT_ATOMS: atom_id res chain seq x y z
N LEU A 1 -12.85 -9.10 9.43
CA LEU A 1 -13.88 -9.41 8.44
C LEU A 1 -15.12 -9.99 9.13
N GLY A 2 -16.32 -9.47 8.77
CA GLY A 2 -17.61 -9.97 9.29
C GLY A 2 -17.89 -9.69 10.78
N LEU A 3 -17.12 -8.81 11.43
CA LEU A 3 -17.36 -8.39 12.83
C LEU A 3 -18.16 -7.10 12.93
N ILE A 4 -18.16 -6.28 11.89
CA ILE A 4 -18.87 -5.00 11.84
C ILE A 4 -20.11 -5.18 10.96
N ASN A 5 -21.26 -4.72 11.42
CA ASN A 5 -22.45 -4.67 10.60
C ASN A 5 -22.23 -3.70 9.45
N THR A 6 -22.46 -4.18 8.24
CA THR A 6 -22.33 -3.41 7.01
C THR A 6 -23.63 -3.49 6.22
N GLU A 7 -24.01 -2.40 5.59
CA GLU A 7 -25.09 -2.38 4.59
C GLU A 7 -24.49 -2.67 3.21
N GLY A 8 -25.35 -3.16 2.29
CA GLY A 8 -24.94 -3.53 0.94
C GLY A 8 -24.33 -4.93 0.82
N ASN A 9 -23.73 -5.19 -0.32
CA ASN A 9 -23.08 -6.46 -0.65
C ASN A 9 -21.60 -6.39 -0.36
N LEU A 10 -21.08 -7.39 0.34
CA LEU A 10 -19.66 -7.57 0.59
C LEU A 10 -19.28 -9.00 0.25
N GLU A 11 -18.34 -9.13 -0.68
CA GLU A 11 -17.81 -10.41 -1.13
C GLU A 11 -16.28 -10.36 -1.10
N VAL A 12 -15.65 -11.40 -0.58
CA VAL A 12 -14.19 -11.55 -0.54
C VAL A 12 -13.86 -12.96 -1.01
N LEU A 13 -13.05 -13.10 -2.05
CA LEU A 13 -12.71 -14.39 -2.68
C LEU A 13 -13.96 -15.23 -3.03
N GLY A 14 -15.03 -14.59 -3.50
CA GLY A 14 -16.28 -15.27 -3.84
C GLY A 14 -17.14 -15.69 -2.65
N LEU A 15 -16.83 -15.25 -1.43
CA LEU A 15 -17.50 -15.65 -0.19
C LEU A 15 -18.08 -14.43 0.56
N ASP A 16 -19.24 -14.59 1.19
CA ASP A 16 -19.80 -13.60 2.12
C ASP A 16 -19.09 -13.70 3.48
N PRO A 17 -18.34 -12.64 3.90
CA PRO A 17 -17.58 -12.68 5.17
C PRO A 17 -18.43 -12.89 6.42
N ARG A 18 -19.74 -12.62 6.34
CA ARG A 18 -20.67 -12.80 7.47
C ARG A 18 -21.06 -14.28 7.65
N LYS A 19 -21.16 -15.01 6.54
CA LYS A 19 -21.59 -16.42 6.51
C LYS A 19 -20.44 -17.39 6.50
N ASP A 20 -19.40 -17.07 5.71
CA ASP A 20 -18.28 -17.97 5.40
C ASP A 20 -16.96 -17.57 6.09
N ARG A 21 -17.05 -16.80 7.18
CA ARG A 21 -15.86 -16.27 7.88
C ARG A 21 -14.79 -17.30 8.17
N HIS A 22 -15.18 -18.51 8.60
CA HIS A 22 -14.25 -19.58 8.94
C HIS A 22 -13.47 -20.11 7.71
N LYS A 23 -14.05 -20.04 6.52
CA LYS A 23 -13.38 -20.39 5.26
C LYS A 23 -12.42 -19.26 4.88
N LEU A 24 -12.88 -18.00 4.97
CA LEU A 24 -12.08 -16.83 4.64
C LEU A 24 -10.83 -16.70 5.50
N LEU A 25 -10.93 -16.96 6.80
CA LEU A 25 -9.78 -16.86 7.71
C LEU A 25 -8.65 -17.85 7.41
N LYS A 26 -8.87 -18.85 6.57
CA LYS A 26 -7.82 -19.76 6.09
C LYS A 26 -7.10 -19.21 4.85
N GLU A 27 -7.76 -18.36 4.09
CA GLU A 27 -7.31 -17.84 2.80
C GLU A 27 -6.93 -16.34 2.85
N VAL A 28 -7.22 -15.68 3.97
CA VAL A 28 -6.96 -14.25 4.18
C VAL A 28 -6.05 -14.06 5.37
N CYS A 29 -4.92 -13.43 5.16
CA CYS A 29 -4.06 -12.96 6.23
C CYS A 29 -4.18 -11.44 6.37
N TYR A 30 -4.30 -10.96 7.61
CA TYR A 30 -4.48 -9.54 7.90
C TYR A 30 -3.48 -9.07 8.95
N ILE A 31 -2.76 -8.02 8.63
CA ILE A 31 -1.92 -7.27 9.58
C ILE A 31 -2.57 -5.93 9.86
N THR A 32 -2.72 -5.60 11.14
CA THR A 32 -3.05 -4.25 11.60
C THR A 32 -1.77 -3.45 11.85
N ASP A 33 -1.88 -2.13 11.82
CA ASP A 33 -0.85 -1.17 12.27
C ASP A 33 -0.24 -1.54 13.64
N VAL A 34 -1.00 -2.14 14.53
CA VAL A 34 -0.55 -2.54 15.85
C VAL A 34 -0.37 -4.05 15.91
N ALA A 35 0.87 -4.50 15.76
CA ALA A 35 1.25 -5.90 15.97
C ALA A 35 1.00 -6.32 17.42
N VAL A 36 -0.12 -7.01 17.68
CA VAL A 36 -0.48 -7.49 19.03
C VAL A 36 0.05 -8.91 19.24
N LEU A 37 1.36 -9.03 19.44
CA LEU A 37 1.96 -10.31 19.84
C LEU A 37 2.00 -10.44 21.36
N PRO A 38 1.78 -11.66 21.95
CA PRO A 38 1.80 -11.89 23.38
C PRO A 38 3.15 -11.52 23.99
N LYS A 39 3.21 -10.43 24.76
CA LYS A 39 4.46 -9.87 25.31
C LYS A 39 5.19 -10.81 26.28
N TRP A 40 4.49 -11.75 26.89
CA TRP A 40 5.04 -12.72 27.83
C TRP A 40 5.72 -13.93 27.17
N MET A 41 5.37 -14.23 25.91
CA MET A 41 5.97 -15.31 25.13
C MET A 41 7.38 -14.96 24.67
N THR A 42 8.20 -15.99 24.43
CA THR A 42 9.41 -15.88 23.63
C THR A 42 9.04 -15.91 22.14
N VAL A 43 9.92 -15.38 21.29
CA VAL A 43 9.75 -15.45 19.82
C VAL A 43 9.50 -16.89 19.38
N ASN A 44 10.29 -17.85 19.89
CA ASN A 44 10.13 -19.27 19.56
C ASN A 44 8.74 -19.81 19.95
N GLN A 45 8.21 -19.40 21.11
CA GLN A 45 6.87 -19.80 21.54
C GLN A 45 5.78 -19.20 20.66
N VAL A 46 5.94 -17.96 20.19
CA VAL A 46 5.02 -17.35 19.21
C VAL A 46 5.00 -18.14 17.93
N LEU A 47 6.18 -18.50 17.38
CA LEU A 47 6.27 -19.25 16.13
C LEU A 47 5.63 -20.64 16.26
N GLN A 48 5.91 -21.35 17.37
CA GLN A 48 5.27 -22.66 17.65
C GLN A 48 3.76 -22.54 17.80
N TYR A 49 3.28 -21.47 18.41
CA TYR A 49 1.85 -21.23 18.54
C TYR A 49 1.20 -21.01 17.17
N VAL A 50 1.79 -20.18 16.31
CA VAL A 50 1.27 -19.94 14.94
C VAL A 50 1.29 -21.22 14.12
N ASP A 51 2.36 -22.00 14.21
CA ASP A 51 2.51 -23.30 13.53
C ASP A 51 1.42 -24.29 13.94
N GLY A 52 1.04 -24.28 15.23
CA GLY A 52 -0.02 -25.12 15.74
C GLY A 52 -1.45 -24.68 15.41
N VAL A 53 -1.68 -23.42 15.03
CA VAL A 53 -3.04 -22.88 14.82
C VAL A 53 -3.34 -22.50 13.38
N HIS A 54 -2.33 -22.20 12.57
CA HIS A 54 -2.55 -21.76 11.18
C HIS A 54 -2.12 -22.84 10.18
N PRO A 55 -3.07 -23.46 9.45
CA PRO A 55 -2.78 -24.65 8.62
C PRO A 55 -1.83 -24.36 7.45
N SER A 56 -1.78 -23.11 6.97
CA SER A 56 -0.95 -22.69 5.84
C SER A 56 0.33 -21.97 6.28
N PHE A 57 0.71 -22.05 7.56
CA PHE A 57 1.96 -21.46 8.04
C PHE A 57 3.15 -22.37 7.75
N ASN A 58 4.22 -21.79 7.22
CA ASN A 58 5.47 -22.48 6.94
C ASN A 58 6.56 -22.01 7.90
N LEU A 59 6.83 -22.80 8.94
CA LEU A 59 7.81 -22.47 9.97
C LEU A 59 9.23 -22.30 9.39
N GLU A 60 9.65 -23.10 8.43
CA GLU A 60 10.98 -23.03 7.82
C GLU A 60 11.15 -21.72 7.04
N LYS A 61 10.13 -21.33 6.24
CA LYS A 61 10.10 -20.03 5.55
C LYS A 61 10.18 -18.88 6.54
N CYS A 62 9.41 -18.94 7.63
CA CYS A 62 9.44 -17.92 8.69
C CYS A 62 10.83 -17.81 9.32
N LEU A 63 11.47 -18.93 9.64
CA LEU A 63 12.82 -18.95 10.22
C LEU A 63 13.87 -18.38 9.25
N THR A 64 13.73 -18.64 7.95
CA THR A 64 14.60 -18.10 6.91
C THR A 64 14.49 -16.58 6.85
N ILE A 65 13.28 -16.02 6.83
CA ILE A 65 13.05 -14.57 6.84
C ILE A 65 13.59 -13.95 8.14
N LEU A 66 13.26 -14.58 9.28
CA LEU A 66 13.69 -14.09 10.59
C LEU A 66 15.22 -14.10 10.76
N SER A 67 15.94 -15.02 10.11
CA SER A 67 17.40 -15.08 10.15
C SER A 67 18.11 -13.87 9.53
N ARG A 68 17.41 -13.11 8.70
CA ARG A 68 17.88 -11.85 8.11
C ARG A 68 17.75 -10.67 9.09
N THR A 69 17.18 -10.90 10.27
CA THR A 69 16.98 -9.89 11.33
C THR A 69 17.91 -10.15 12.52
N ASN A 70 18.03 -9.16 13.41
CA ASN A 70 18.78 -9.30 14.67
C ASN A 70 17.93 -9.92 15.80
N ILE A 71 16.80 -10.54 15.50
CA ILE A 71 15.87 -11.07 16.50
C ILE A 71 16.31 -12.46 16.96
N LYS A 72 16.61 -12.58 18.26
CA LYS A 72 16.92 -13.87 18.88
C LYS A 72 15.64 -14.60 19.23
N ARG A 73 15.49 -15.85 18.80
CA ARG A 73 14.31 -16.69 19.09
C ARG A 73 14.04 -16.92 20.58
N SER A 74 15.09 -16.87 21.41
CA SER A 74 14.99 -16.97 22.87
C SER A 74 14.51 -15.69 23.55
N SER A 75 14.52 -14.54 22.86
CA SER A 75 14.08 -13.28 23.44
C SER A 75 12.58 -13.27 23.68
N LYS A 76 12.16 -12.66 24.79
CA LYS A 76 10.72 -12.39 25.02
C LYS A 76 10.27 -11.25 24.11
N VAL A 77 9.03 -11.35 23.61
CA VAL A 77 8.42 -10.32 22.76
C VAL A 77 8.46 -8.94 23.41
N ARG A 78 8.28 -8.85 24.73
CA ARG A 78 8.32 -7.57 25.47
C ARG A 78 9.64 -6.80 25.42
N VAL A 79 10.76 -7.46 25.07
CA VAL A 79 12.08 -6.81 25.01
C VAL A 79 12.48 -6.40 23.59
N LEU A 80 11.64 -6.72 22.60
CA LEU A 80 11.85 -6.30 21.23
C LEU A 80 11.57 -4.80 21.08
N SER A 81 12.39 -4.12 20.29
CA SER A 81 12.08 -2.76 19.86
C SER A 81 10.82 -2.74 18.98
N ARG A 82 10.24 -1.56 18.74
CA ARG A 82 9.07 -1.43 17.83
C ARG A 82 9.38 -1.99 16.44
N GLY A 83 10.53 -1.63 15.86
CA GLY A 83 10.96 -2.16 14.56
C GLY A 83 11.14 -3.68 14.57
N MET A 84 11.81 -4.25 15.58
CA MET A 84 11.94 -5.70 15.72
C MET A 84 10.58 -6.40 15.87
N MET A 85 9.61 -5.78 16.54
CA MET A 85 8.25 -6.30 16.65
C MET A 85 7.57 -6.39 15.28
N VAL A 86 7.69 -5.32 14.49
CA VAL A 86 7.17 -5.27 13.12
C VAL A 86 7.86 -6.33 12.25
N GLN A 87 9.20 -6.44 12.30
CA GLN A 87 9.95 -7.45 11.56
C GLN A 87 9.51 -8.89 11.92
N LEU A 88 9.31 -9.19 13.21
CA LEU A 88 8.78 -10.48 13.63
C LEU A 88 7.39 -10.75 13.06
N HIS A 89 6.50 -9.76 13.11
CA HIS A 89 5.14 -9.89 12.60
C HIS A 89 5.13 -10.12 11.09
N LEU A 90 5.92 -9.34 10.35
CA LEU A 90 6.06 -9.50 8.90
C LEU A 90 6.65 -10.87 8.54
N SER A 91 7.65 -11.35 9.29
CA SER A 91 8.22 -12.70 9.09
C SER A 91 7.18 -13.81 9.25
N ILE A 92 6.27 -13.68 10.21
CA ILE A 92 5.17 -14.63 10.42
C ILE A 92 4.21 -14.59 9.23
N VAL A 93 3.79 -13.40 8.83
CA VAL A 93 2.76 -13.22 7.80
C VAL A 93 3.25 -13.65 6.42
N MET A 94 4.48 -13.30 6.06
CA MET A 94 5.09 -13.74 4.80
C MET A 94 5.29 -15.26 4.72
N ALA A 95 5.26 -15.94 5.86
CA ALA A 95 5.32 -17.40 5.94
C ALA A 95 3.94 -18.08 5.91
N ILE A 96 2.85 -17.31 5.85
CA ILE A 96 1.49 -17.82 5.70
C ILE A 96 1.13 -17.80 4.21
N ASP A 97 0.77 -18.95 3.67
CA ASP A 97 0.29 -19.05 2.29
C ASP A 97 -1.20 -18.68 2.23
N ALA A 98 -1.49 -17.41 1.97
CA ALA A 98 -2.83 -16.86 1.87
C ALA A 98 -3.08 -16.30 0.46
N LYS A 99 -4.32 -16.41 -0.04
CA LYS A 99 -4.73 -15.85 -1.33
C LYS A 99 -4.89 -14.33 -1.30
N LEU A 100 -5.29 -13.81 -0.14
CA LEU A 100 -5.43 -12.38 0.09
C LEU A 100 -4.63 -11.97 1.32
N LEU A 101 -3.64 -11.14 1.12
CA LEU A 101 -2.86 -10.50 2.17
C LEU A 101 -3.32 -9.04 2.30
N VAL A 102 -3.81 -8.67 3.49
CA VAL A 102 -4.23 -7.30 3.80
C VAL A 102 -3.26 -6.70 4.81
N LEU A 103 -2.61 -5.63 4.43
CA LEU A 103 -1.59 -4.95 5.21
C LEU A 103 -2.04 -3.51 5.50
N ASP A 104 -2.24 -3.20 6.76
CA ASP A 104 -2.63 -1.86 7.20
C ASP A 104 -1.43 -1.17 7.82
N GLU A 105 -0.88 -0.17 7.13
CA GLU A 105 0.35 0.56 7.49
C GLU A 105 1.52 -0.37 7.89
N PRO A 106 1.88 -1.37 7.05
CA PRO A 106 2.73 -2.49 7.48
C PRO A 106 4.16 -2.08 7.86
N THR A 107 4.65 -0.95 7.37
CA THR A 107 6.02 -0.48 7.56
C THR A 107 6.14 0.62 8.62
N LEU A 108 5.04 0.98 9.27
CA LEU A 108 5.03 2.03 10.28
C LEU A 108 5.93 1.66 11.47
N GLY A 109 6.98 2.47 11.69
CA GLY A 109 7.98 2.24 12.75
C GLY A 109 9.22 1.46 12.31
N LEU A 110 9.33 1.10 11.03
CA LEU A 110 10.58 0.63 10.40
C LEU A 110 11.40 1.82 9.91
N ASP A 111 12.72 1.66 9.87
CA ASP A 111 13.59 2.58 9.16
C ASP A 111 13.51 2.37 7.63
N LEU A 112 14.03 3.33 6.88
CA LEU A 112 13.90 3.37 5.42
C LEU A 112 14.52 2.13 4.73
N VAL A 113 15.61 1.58 5.27
CA VAL A 113 16.30 0.42 4.68
C VAL A 113 15.41 -0.82 4.79
N TYR A 114 14.90 -1.08 5.99
CA TYR A 114 14.00 -2.21 6.23
C TYR A 114 12.66 -2.10 5.50
N ARG A 115 12.12 -0.88 5.29
CA ARG A 115 10.91 -0.68 4.51
C ARG A 115 11.09 -1.11 3.06
N LYS A 116 12.17 -0.66 2.42
CA LYS A 116 12.49 -1.04 1.03
C LYS A 116 12.73 -2.54 0.90
N GLU A 117 13.50 -3.11 1.82
CA GLU A 117 13.76 -4.55 1.85
C GLU A 117 12.47 -5.37 2.01
N PHE A 118 11.55 -4.92 2.88
CA PHE A 118 10.27 -5.56 3.06
C PHE A 118 9.44 -5.59 1.77
N TYR A 119 9.28 -4.45 1.07
CA TYR A 119 8.51 -4.41 -0.15
C TYR A 119 9.14 -5.22 -1.28
N SER A 120 10.47 -5.22 -1.41
CA SER A 120 11.17 -6.11 -2.36
C SER A 120 10.89 -7.58 -2.05
N GLN A 121 11.04 -8.01 -0.80
CA GLN A 121 10.75 -9.39 -0.38
C GLN A 121 9.28 -9.75 -0.55
N LEU A 122 8.36 -8.82 -0.30
CA LEU A 122 6.92 -9.04 -0.49
C LEU A 122 6.60 -9.38 -1.94
N ILE A 123 7.24 -8.70 -2.89
CA ILE A 123 7.02 -8.97 -4.32
C ILE A 123 7.81 -10.18 -4.79
N GLU A 124 9.08 -10.31 -4.41
CA GLU A 124 9.95 -11.37 -4.91
C GLU A 124 9.66 -12.74 -4.29
N ASP A 125 9.39 -12.78 -2.96
CA ASP A 125 9.29 -14.02 -2.20
C ASP A 125 7.84 -14.44 -1.87
N TYR A 126 6.89 -13.51 -1.88
CA TYR A 126 5.50 -13.80 -1.50
C TYR A 126 4.53 -13.78 -2.66
N TYR A 127 4.64 -12.81 -3.57
CA TYR A 127 3.74 -12.68 -4.72
C TYR A 127 4.12 -13.66 -5.82
N ASP A 128 3.15 -14.49 -6.25
CA ASP A 128 3.33 -15.55 -7.25
C ASP A 128 2.42 -15.41 -8.49
N GLY A 129 1.68 -14.28 -8.57
CA GLY A 129 0.73 -14.00 -9.65
C GLY A 129 -0.72 -14.42 -9.33
N ASP A 130 -0.93 -15.38 -8.44
CA ASP A 130 -2.26 -15.86 -8.06
C ASP A 130 -2.77 -15.22 -6.76
N LYS A 131 -1.92 -14.49 -6.05
CA LYS A 131 -2.24 -13.83 -4.79
C LYS A 131 -2.61 -12.37 -4.98
N THR A 132 -3.47 -11.88 -4.11
CA THR A 132 -3.79 -10.45 -4.02
C THR A 132 -3.15 -9.86 -2.76
N ILE A 133 -2.46 -8.74 -2.91
CA ILE A 133 -1.90 -7.98 -1.80
C ILE A 133 -2.61 -6.62 -1.76
N LEU A 134 -3.33 -6.35 -0.68
CA LEU A 134 -3.99 -5.07 -0.43
C LEU A 134 -3.22 -4.31 0.65
N ILE A 135 -2.70 -3.15 0.32
CA ILE A 135 -1.92 -2.33 1.25
C ILE A 135 -2.64 -1.00 1.46
N SER A 136 -2.95 -0.65 2.71
CA SER A 136 -3.29 0.71 3.08
C SER A 136 -2.03 1.42 3.59
N THR A 137 -1.73 2.59 3.05
CA THR A 137 -0.59 3.40 3.49
C THR A 137 -0.77 4.87 3.14
N HIS A 138 -0.17 5.74 3.94
CA HIS A 138 0.01 7.15 3.63
C HIS A 138 1.43 7.45 3.08
N GLN A 139 2.29 6.44 2.97
CA GLN A 139 3.69 6.53 2.48
C GLN A 139 3.77 5.91 1.08
N VAL A 140 3.03 6.48 0.14
CA VAL A 140 2.82 5.92 -1.22
C VAL A 140 4.13 5.86 -2.00
N GLU A 141 5.03 6.81 -1.80
CA GLU A 141 6.32 6.90 -2.52
C GLU A 141 7.21 5.67 -2.31
N GLU A 142 6.99 4.94 -1.21
CA GLU A 142 7.80 3.75 -0.89
C GLU A 142 7.39 2.51 -1.69
N ILE A 143 6.13 2.48 -2.15
CA ILE A 143 5.54 1.31 -2.83
C ILE A 143 5.11 1.58 -4.26
N GLU A 144 5.18 2.83 -4.73
CA GLU A 144 4.68 3.23 -6.05
C GLU A 144 5.21 2.35 -7.18
N GLY A 145 6.49 1.98 -7.12
CA GLY A 145 7.14 1.16 -8.15
C GLY A 145 6.66 -0.29 -8.24
N VAL A 146 5.84 -0.77 -7.28
CA VAL A 146 5.36 -2.15 -7.23
C VAL A 146 3.84 -2.27 -7.28
N LEU A 147 3.13 -1.13 -7.38
CA LEU A 147 1.67 -1.12 -7.45
C LEU A 147 1.18 -1.53 -8.84
N SER A 148 0.16 -2.38 -8.89
CA SER A 148 -0.64 -2.65 -10.10
C SER A 148 -1.85 -1.72 -10.18
N ASP A 149 -2.49 -1.45 -9.06
CA ASP A 149 -3.73 -0.71 -8.96
C ASP A 149 -3.69 0.27 -7.79
N ALA A 150 -4.44 1.37 -7.87
CA ALA A 150 -4.59 2.33 -6.79
C ALA A 150 -6.07 2.64 -6.52
N VAL A 151 -6.40 2.73 -5.23
CA VAL A 151 -7.72 3.16 -4.75
C VAL A 151 -7.55 4.37 -3.83
N PHE A 152 -8.07 5.52 -4.24
CA PHE A 152 -8.08 6.72 -3.40
C PHE A 152 -9.41 6.83 -2.68
N MET A 153 -9.34 7.01 -1.38
CA MET A 153 -10.52 7.16 -0.53
C MET A 153 -10.53 8.53 0.15
N ASN A 154 -11.67 9.18 0.14
CA ASN A 154 -11.89 10.44 0.85
C ASN A 154 -13.24 10.42 1.56
N GLN A 155 -13.28 10.67 2.86
CA GLN A 155 -14.51 10.71 3.68
C GLN A 155 -15.43 9.50 3.46
N GLY A 156 -14.85 8.30 3.38
CA GLY A 156 -15.59 7.05 3.17
C GLY A 156 -16.08 6.81 1.74
N ARG A 157 -15.68 7.63 0.77
CA ARG A 157 -15.98 7.46 -0.66
C ARG A 157 -14.74 7.12 -1.44
N VAL A 158 -14.88 6.23 -2.41
CA VAL A 158 -13.84 5.99 -3.42
C VAL A 158 -13.90 7.14 -4.42
N VAL A 159 -12.80 7.89 -4.55
CA VAL A 159 -12.68 9.04 -5.47
C VAL A 159 -11.87 8.71 -6.72
N LEU A 160 -11.01 7.71 -6.65
CA LEU A 160 -10.30 7.12 -7.79
C LEU A 160 -10.13 5.61 -7.53
N HIS A 161 -10.35 4.81 -8.56
CA HIS A 161 -9.96 3.40 -8.58
C HIS A 161 -9.60 3.04 -10.01
N ASP A 162 -8.32 2.76 -10.25
CA ASP A 162 -7.84 2.38 -11.57
C ASP A 162 -6.48 1.67 -11.49
N SER A 163 -6.08 1.01 -12.58
CA SER A 163 -4.72 0.48 -12.72
C SER A 163 -3.70 1.62 -12.85
N ILE A 164 -2.48 1.40 -12.40
CA ILE A 164 -1.38 2.37 -12.55
C ILE A 164 -1.15 2.68 -14.04
N GLU A 165 -1.29 1.70 -14.91
CA GLU A 165 -1.17 1.90 -16.35
C GLU A 165 -2.23 2.87 -16.89
N SER A 166 -3.50 2.72 -16.48
CA SER A 166 -4.59 3.61 -16.83
C SER A 166 -4.39 5.01 -16.26
N ILE A 167 -3.99 5.09 -14.99
CA ILE A 167 -3.66 6.37 -14.32
C ILE A 167 -2.58 7.12 -15.10
N ASN A 168 -1.49 6.44 -15.46
CA ASN A 168 -0.37 7.04 -16.19
C ASN A 168 -0.72 7.50 -17.62
N LYS A 169 -1.76 6.92 -18.23
CA LYS A 169 -2.29 7.37 -19.51
C LYS A 169 -3.25 8.55 -19.36
N LYS A 170 -4.03 8.55 -18.30
CA LYS A 170 -5.09 9.53 -18.03
C LYS A 170 -4.56 10.84 -17.46
N PHE A 171 -3.55 10.76 -16.60
CA PHE A 171 -2.99 11.91 -15.90
C PHE A 171 -1.56 12.20 -16.36
N LEU A 172 -1.30 13.44 -16.74
CA LEU A 172 0.01 13.90 -17.19
C LEU A 172 0.45 15.14 -16.40
N GLU A 173 1.68 15.09 -15.91
CA GLU A 173 2.36 16.23 -15.29
C GLU A 173 3.21 16.94 -16.34
N LEU A 174 3.03 18.25 -16.46
CA LEU A 174 3.83 19.11 -17.32
C LEU A 174 4.67 20.06 -16.47
N ARG A 175 5.98 20.12 -16.74
CA ARG A 175 6.91 21.16 -16.27
C ARG A 175 7.18 22.10 -17.45
N PRO A 176 6.42 23.20 -17.57
CA PRO A 176 6.54 24.07 -18.74
C PRO A 176 7.87 24.84 -18.72
N ASN A 177 8.41 25.09 -19.93
CA ASN A 177 9.48 26.06 -20.10
C ASN A 177 8.96 27.46 -19.77
N GLN A 178 9.83 28.37 -19.32
CA GLN A 178 9.44 29.70 -18.86
C GLN A 178 8.57 30.48 -19.86
N ASP A 179 8.89 30.38 -21.15
CA ASP A 179 8.17 31.09 -22.22
C ASP A 179 6.76 30.52 -22.50
N PHE A 180 6.46 29.33 -21.99
CA PHE A 180 5.20 28.63 -22.26
C PHE A 180 4.28 28.50 -21.03
N ILE A 181 4.64 29.07 -19.89
CA ILE A 181 3.85 28.95 -18.64
C ILE A 181 2.41 29.42 -18.84
N GLU A 182 2.20 30.61 -19.37
CA GLU A 182 0.86 31.16 -19.58
C GLU A 182 0.05 30.35 -20.61
N LYS A 183 0.70 29.88 -21.67
CA LYS A 183 0.08 28.99 -22.65
C LYS A 183 -0.32 27.66 -22.01
N ALA A 184 0.52 27.08 -21.16
CA ALA A 184 0.24 25.84 -20.46
C ALA A 184 -0.94 26.01 -19.47
N LYS A 185 -0.99 27.11 -18.73
CA LYS A 185 -2.11 27.45 -17.83
C LYS A 185 -3.44 27.63 -18.57
N SER A 186 -3.40 28.16 -19.80
CA SER A 186 -4.60 28.32 -20.63
C SER A 186 -5.26 26.99 -21.05
N LEU A 187 -4.52 25.87 -20.98
CA LEU A 187 -5.04 24.51 -21.24
C LEU A 187 -5.85 23.93 -20.07
N ARG A 188 -6.06 24.71 -18.99
CA ARG A 188 -6.88 24.38 -17.81
C ARG A 188 -6.40 23.13 -17.08
N PRO A 189 -5.19 23.15 -16.47
CA PRO A 189 -4.74 22.08 -15.62
C PRO A 189 -5.72 21.86 -14.45
N ILE A 190 -5.90 20.62 -14.04
CA ILE A 190 -6.75 20.26 -12.88
C ILE A 190 -6.10 20.65 -11.55
N HIS A 191 -4.76 20.75 -11.53
CA HIS A 191 -3.98 21.18 -10.36
C HIS A 191 -2.71 21.89 -10.81
N GLN A 192 -2.22 22.80 -9.96
CA GLN A 192 -0.96 23.52 -10.16
C GLN A 192 -0.22 23.69 -8.84
N ARG A 193 1.10 23.53 -8.88
CA ARG A 193 1.98 23.72 -7.74
C ARG A 193 3.32 24.32 -8.17
N LEU A 194 4.04 24.87 -7.18
CA LEU A 194 5.42 25.30 -7.36
C LEU A 194 6.36 24.27 -6.73
N GLU A 195 7.31 23.76 -7.51
CA GLU A 195 8.34 22.84 -7.04
C GLU A 195 9.72 23.44 -7.34
N LEU A 196 10.49 23.75 -6.31
CA LEU A 196 11.80 24.41 -6.43
C LEU A 196 11.77 25.67 -7.30
N GLY A 197 10.70 26.45 -7.20
CA GLY A 197 10.52 27.69 -7.98
C GLY A 197 10.08 27.50 -9.44
N ARG A 198 9.75 26.27 -9.84
CA ARG A 198 9.22 25.95 -11.17
C ARG A 198 7.75 25.59 -11.08
N GLU A 199 6.98 26.01 -12.06
CA GLU A 199 5.58 25.60 -12.20
C GLU A 199 5.50 24.12 -12.59
N VAL A 200 4.58 23.42 -11.94
CA VAL A 200 4.21 22.05 -12.24
C VAL A 200 2.70 21.99 -12.39
N LEU A 201 2.24 21.54 -13.54
CA LEU A 201 0.83 21.55 -13.93
C LEU A 201 0.37 20.12 -14.18
N LEU A 202 -0.76 19.73 -13.60
CA LEU A 202 -1.36 18.40 -13.75
C LEU A 202 -2.58 18.50 -14.67
N PHE A 203 -2.62 17.62 -15.64
CA PHE A 203 -3.70 17.50 -16.63
C PHE A 203 -4.38 16.14 -16.52
N GLU A 204 -5.68 16.12 -16.80
CA GLU A 204 -6.50 14.93 -16.92
C GLU A 204 -7.01 14.81 -18.35
N ASP A 205 -7.00 13.60 -18.93
CA ASP A 205 -7.51 13.29 -20.27
C ASP A 205 -6.96 14.22 -21.39
N THR A 206 -5.69 14.61 -21.27
CA THR A 206 -5.04 15.50 -22.26
C THR A 206 -4.04 14.73 -23.09
N GLU A 207 -4.07 14.92 -24.43
CA GLU A 207 -3.13 14.29 -25.34
C GLU A 207 -1.70 14.78 -25.09
N ILE A 208 -0.76 13.86 -25.02
CA ILE A 208 0.66 14.15 -24.74
C ILE A 208 1.26 15.12 -25.79
N ASP A 209 0.83 15.04 -27.05
CA ASP A 209 1.32 15.89 -28.12
C ASP A 209 1.00 17.36 -27.94
N LYS A 210 -0.08 17.68 -27.22
CA LYS A 210 -0.45 19.06 -26.89
C LYS A 210 0.45 19.66 -25.81
N LEU A 211 1.03 18.82 -24.97
CA LEU A 211 1.85 19.23 -23.83
C LEU A 211 3.35 19.18 -24.14
N SER A 212 3.81 18.21 -24.93
CA SER A 212 5.23 17.95 -25.21
C SER A 212 5.99 19.14 -25.82
N ASN A 213 5.27 20.00 -26.57
CA ASN A 213 5.86 21.22 -27.16
C ASN A 213 6.00 22.38 -26.14
N LEU A 214 5.46 22.24 -24.93
CA LEU A 214 5.45 23.28 -23.90
C LEU A 214 6.50 23.06 -22.81
N GLY A 215 6.99 21.84 -22.66
CA GLY A 215 7.96 21.49 -21.64
C GLY A 215 8.12 19.98 -21.46
N GLU A 216 8.65 19.59 -20.31
CA GLU A 216 8.82 18.19 -19.93
C GLU A 216 7.49 17.59 -19.45
N VAL A 217 7.07 16.47 -20.07
CA VAL A 217 5.83 15.75 -19.73
C VAL A 217 6.18 14.38 -19.17
N ARG A 218 5.54 14.02 -18.06
CA ARG A 218 5.67 12.70 -17.44
C ARG A 218 4.37 12.28 -16.74
N PRO A 219 4.18 11.00 -16.44
CA PRO A 219 3.15 10.61 -15.48
C PRO A 219 3.41 11.26 -14.11
N PRO A 220 2.36 11.66 -13.38
CA PRO A 220 2.50 12.18 -12.01
C PRO A 220 2.91 11.06 -11.05
N PHE A 221 3.61 11.40 -9.98
CA PHE A 221 3.71 10.49 -8.85
C PHE A 221 2.34 10.27 -8.21
N ILE A 222 2.08 9.06 -7.74
CA ILE A 222 0.77 8.69 -7.15
C ILE A 222 0.45 9.56 -5.93
N ALA A 223 1.44 9.91 -5.11
CA ALA A 223 1.27 10.84 -3.99
C ALA A 223 0.83 12.23 -4.44
N ASP A 224 1.44 12.78 -5.49
CA ASP A 224 1.10 14.08 -6.05
C ASP A 224 -0.30 14.08 -6.68
N LEU A 225 -0.64 13.01 -7.39
CA LEU A 225 -1.98 12.81 -7.95
C LEU A 225 -3.04 12.73 -6.85
N PHE A 226 -2.75 12.00 -5.76
CA PHE A 226 -3.64 11.93 -4.61
C PHE A 226 -3.93 13.33 -4.04
N MET A 227 -2.90 14.13 -3.78
CA MET A 227 -3.05 15.50 -3.29
C MET A 227 -3.90 16.36 -4.23
N ALA A 228 -3.64 16.28 -5.55
CA ALA A 228 -4.38 17.04 -6.55
C ALA A 228 -5.88 16.68 -6.59
N ILE A 229 -6.21 15.38 -6.51
CA ILE A 229 -7.60 14.90 -6.50
C ILE A 229 -8.30 15.31 -5.19
N MET A 230 -7.61 15.24 -4.05
CA MET A 230 -8.17 15.70 -2.76
C MET A 230 -8.48 17.18 -2.79
N ASP A 231 -7.60 18.02 -3.32
CA ASP A 231 -7.84 19.48 -3.46
C ASP A 231 -9.01 19.78 -4.40
N LYS A 232 -9.13 19.06 -5.53
CA LYS A 232 -10.26 19.18 -6.46
C LYS A 232 -11.58 18.84 -5.76
N THR A 233 -11.63 17.70 -5.08
CA THR A 233 -12.83 17.23 -4.37
C THR A 233 -13.25 18.21 -3.26
N LYS A 234 -12.30 18.81 -2.55
CA LYS A 234 -12.58 19.81 -1.52
C LYS A 234 -13.23 21.05 -2.10
N LYS A 235 -12.72 21.57 -3.21
CA LYS A 235 -13.28 22.73 -3.91
C LYS A 235 -14.70 22.49 -4.44
N GLU A 236 -14.98 21.26 -4.91
CA GLU A 236 -16.30 20.86 -5.39
C GLU A 236 -17.35 20.75 -4.26
N ILE A 237 -16.92 20.46 -3.03
CA ILE A 237 -17.81 20.40 -1.85
C ILE A 237 -18.09 21.80 -1.29
N GLU A 238 -17.15 22.74 -1.44
CA GLU A 238 -17.27 24.11 -0.93
C GLU A 238 -17.98 25.06 -1.91
N ALA A 239 -18.23 24.64 -3.17
CA ALA A 239 -18.91 25.39 -4.22
C ALA A 239 -20.40 25.06 -4.33
#